data_628319bc56304aeab3e308ef47c469ab
#
_entry.id   628319bc56304aeab3e308ef47c469ab
#
_cell.length_a   1.000
_cell.length_b   1.000
_cell.length_c   1.000
_cell.angle_alpha   90.00
_cell.angle_beta   90.00
_cell.angle_gamma   90.00
#
_symmetry.space_group_name_H-M   'P 1'
#
loop_
_entity.id
_entity.type
_entity.pdbx_description
1 polymer ?
#
loop_
_entity_poly.entity_id
_entity_poly.type
_entity_poly.pdbx_seq_one_letter_code
_entity_poly.pdbx_strand_id
1 'polypeptide(L)'
;MSIISMTGFGKSESTLNGTTCVIEVRSVNSRFLEISAKIPKNFAYLENDFKAQIKEKLARGSVNLSITLGEGSVGNIPVCYNDTAVSKFVEITKAMQAKYGIAGEIKLEHILAIPEVLQFTDAGADNEAWEKHLKAELDKALDGVIAMREKEGANLAADLTKRVAHLEDVLAKIEVLDPQRIEMWKVKFKERVDALMKDSEIDDVRLLQEACIMADKLDIHEEITRFHSHNKLFLDALKKGGAQGKNLGFILQEMGREANTLGTKCQSAEIAALAIELKNEIECIREQSLNIA
;
A
#
# COMPACT_ATOMS: atom_id res chain seq x y z
N MET A 1 -4.51 -18.73 5.23
CA MET A 1 -3.48 -17.74 4.85
C MET A 1 -3.73 -16.49 5.68
N SER A 2 -2.69 -15.83 6.19
CA SER A 2 -2.84 -14.57 6.92
C SER A 2 -3.11 -13.41 5.97
N ILE A 3 -3.72 -12.34 6.47
CA ILE A 3 -3.78 -11.05 5.79
C ILE A 3 -2.37 -10.45 5.75
N ILE A 4 -1.99 -9.90 4.61
CA ILE A 4 -0.69 -9.28 4.38
C ILE A 4 -0.90 -7.79 4.08
N SER A 5 -0.14 -6.91 4.74
CA SER A 5 -0.12 -5.48 4.42
C SER A 5 0.62 -5.21 3.12
N MET A 6 0.32 -4.09 2.47
CA MET A 6 1.09 -3.62 1.30
C MET A 6 2.33 -2.84 1.70
N THR A 7 2.44 -2.35 2.93
CA THR A 7 3.57 -1.59 3.43
C THR A 7 4.59 -2.50 4.09
N GLY A 8 5.86 -2.23 3.88
CA GLY A 8 6.94 -3.02 4.44
C GLY A 8 8.30 -2.42 4.17
N PHE A 9 9.26 -2.74 5.02
CA PHE A 9 10.65 -2.35 4.92
C PHE A 9 11.54 -3.52 5.26
N GLY A 10 12.60 -3.70 4.47
CA GLY A 10 13.64 -4.66 4.74
C GLY A 10 15.00 -4.07 4.42
N LYS A 11 15.97 -4.36 5.26
CA LYS A 11 17.37 -3.94 5.11
C LYS A 11 18.27 -5.13 5.26
N SER A 12 19.27 -5.22 4.39
CA SER A 12 20.42 -6.12 4.55
C SER A 12 21.69 -5.29 4.52
N GLU A 13 22.62 -5.62 5.38
CA GLU A 13 23.94 -4.99 5.46
C GLU A 13 24.99 -6.08 5.56
N SER A 14 25.97 -6.02 4.69
CA SER A 14 27.02 -7.02 4.57
C SER A 14 28.31 -6.40 4.07
N THR A 15 29.41 -7.14 4.17
CA THR A 15 30.72 -6.69 3.67
C THR A 15 31.29 -7.76 2.77
N LEU A 16 31.69 -7.37 1.57
CA LEU A 16 32.43 -8.19 0.62
C LEU A 16 33.71 -7.48 0.21
N ASN A 17 34.84 -8.16 0.29
CA ASN A 17 36.16 -7.63 -0.08
C ASN A 17 36.49 -6.27 0.58
N GLY A 18 36.07 -6.10 1.85
CA GLY A 18 36.29 -4.84 2.60
C GLY A 18 35.34 -3.69 2.25
N THR A 19 34.43 -3.87 1.29
CA THR A 19 33.42 -2.89 0.92
C THR A 19 32.07 -3.25 1.58
N THR A 20 31.50 -2.30 2.31
CA THR A 20 30.16 -2.49 2.92
C THR A 20 29.09 -2.30 1.86
N CYS A 21 28.17 -3.26 1.79
CA CYS A 21 27.00 -3.22 0.95
C CYS A 21 25.75 -3.07 1.81
N VAL A 22 24.92 -2.09 1.52
CA VAL A 22 23.61 -1.88 2.16
C VAL A 22 22.53 -1.95 1.10
N ILE A 23 21.61 -2.88 1.28
CA ILE A 23 20.43 -3.03 0.43
C ILE A 23 19.20 -2.70 1.26
N GLU A 24 18.42 -1.73 0.80
CA GLU A 24 17.15 -1.35 1.40
C GLU A 24 16.02 -1.56 0.38
N VAL A 25 14.96 -2.22 0.83
CA VAL A 25 13.75 -2.43 0.06
C VAL A 25 12.58 -1.84 0.84
N ARG A 26 11.85 -0.92 0.20
CA ARG A 26 10.64 -0.31 0.77
C ARG A 26 9.46 -0.61 -0.14
N SER A 27 8.39 -1.11 0.45
CA SER A 27 7.13 -1.35 -0.24
C SER A 27 6.04 -0.45 0.33
N VAL A 28 5.28 0.21 -0.54
CA VAL A 28 4.12 1.02 -0.18
C VAL A 28 2.90 0.62 -1.01
N ASN A 29 1.71 1.04 -0.55
CA ASN A 29 0.47 0.72 -1.23
C ASN A 29 0.46 1.26 -2.67
N SER A 30 0.22 0.38 -3.65
CA SER A 30 -0.07 0.74 -5.03
C SER A 30 -1.00 -0.29 -5.66
N ARG A 31 -1.80 0.16 -6.64
CA ARG A 31 -2.72 -0.71 -7.38
C ARG A 31 -2.01 -1.77 -8.21
N PHE A 32 -0.84 -1.45 -8.75
CA PHE A 32 0.01 -2.31 -9.57
C PHE A 32 1.37 -2.51 -8.91
N LEU A 33 2.11 -3.52 -9.36
CA LEU A 33 3.50 -3.67 -8.97
C LEU A 33 4.35 -2.72 -9.79
N GLU A 34 4.87 -1.69 -9.14
CA GLU A 34 5.83 -0.73 -9.71
C GLU A 34 7.15 -0.90 -8.98
N ILE A 35 8.25 -1.03 -9.73
CA ILE A 35 9.57 -1.23 -9.14
C ILE A 35 10.49 -0.11 -9.62
N SER A 36 10.96 0.69 -8.67
CA SER A 36 12.02 1.67 -8.87
C SER A 36 13.29 1.16 -8.20
N ALA A 37 14.40 1.18 -8.93
CA ALA A 37 15.68 0.68 -8.45
C ALA A 37 16.76 1.76 -8.54
N LYS A 38 17.39 2.05 -7.42
CA LYS A 38 18.59 2.90 -7.35
C LYS A 38 19.79 1.99 -7.13
N ILE A 39 20.57 1.78 -8.19
CA ILE A 39 21.68 0.82 -8.23
C ILE A 39 22.96 1.57 -8.59
N PRO A 40 24.11 1.23 -7.99
CA PRO A 40 25.41 1.75 -8.40
C PRO A 40 25.67 1.48 -9.89
N LYS A 41 26.28 2.44 -10.61
CA LYS A 41 26.49 2.37 -12.06
C LYS A 41 27.16 1.08 -12.51
N ASN A 42 28.10 0.56 -11.72
CA ASN A 42 28.86 -0.66 -12.02
C ASN A 42 27.98 -1.91 -12.07
N PHE A 43 26.81 -1.89 -11.44
CA PHE A 43 25.86 -3.01 -11.37
C PHE A 43 24.54 -2.73 -12.08
N ALA A 44 24.45 -1.65 -12.85
CA ALA A 44 23.23 -1.28 -13.57
C ALA A 44 22.71 -2.39 -14.51
N TYR A 45 23.59 -3.23 -15.02
CA TYR A 45 23.24 -4.39 -15.86
C TYR A 45 22.39 -5.45 -15.12
N LEU A 46 22.44 -5.51 -13.79
CA LEU A 46 21.65 -6.43 -12.95
C LEU A 46 20.25 -5.92 -12.64
N GLU A 47 19.86 -4.73 -13.10
CA GLU A 47 18.58 -4.13 -12.76
C GLU A 47 17.39 -5.03 -13.11
N ASN A 48 17.45 -5.69 -14.28
CA ASN A 48 16.39 -6.58 -14.72
C ASN A 48 16.28 -7.84 -13.87
N ASP A 49 17.42 -8.38 -13.43
CA ASP A 49 17.48 -9.56 -12.57
C ASP A 49 16.88 -9.23 -11.19
N PHE A 50 17.26 -8.10 -10.61
CA PHE A 50 16.72 -7.66 -9.33
C PHE A 50 15.20 -7.40 -9.41
N LYS A 51 14.74 -6.79 -10.52
CA LYS A 51 13.30 -6.62 -10.75
C LYS A 51 12.56 -7.95 -10.89
N ALA A 52 13.18 -8.95 -11.52
CA ALA A 52 12.61 -10.29 -11.63
C ALA A 52 12.50 -10.95 -10.25
N GLN A 53 13.56 -10.90 -9.44
CA GLN A 53 13.61 -11.44 -8.10
C GLN A 53 12.56 -10.78 -7.16
N ILE A 54 12.37 -9.45 -7.28
CA ILE A 54 11.32 -8.75 -6.54
C ILE A 54 9.92 -9.21 -6.99
N LYS A 55 9.69 -9.39 -8.30
CA LYS A 55 8.40 -9.85 -8.85
C LYS A 55 8.02 -11.25 -8.40
N GLU A 56 8.99 -12.14 -8.19
CA GLU A 56 8.74 -13.49 -7.65
C GLU A 56 8.17 -13.46 -6.23
N LYS A 57 8.68 -12.56 -5.40
CA LYS A 57 8.31 -12.48 -3.97
C LYS A 57 7.16 -11.52 -3.68
N LEU A 58 7.02 -10.46 -4.48
CA LEU A 58 6.05 -9.40 -4.26
C LEU A 58 5.12 -9.25 -5.47
N ALA A 59 3.85 -9.61 -5.26
CA ALA A 59 2.84 -9.58 -6.34
C ALA A 59 2.25 -8.18 -6.58
N ARG A 60 2.31 -7.25 -5.60
CA ARG A 60 1.64 -5.95 -5.65
C ARG A 60 2.32 -4.92 -4.74
N GLY A 61 2.19 -3.63 -5.10
CA GLY A 61 2.73 -2.48 -4.36
C GLY A 61 3.76 -1.71 -5.16
N SER A 62 4.07 -0.49 -4.74
CA SER A 62 5.21 0.27 -5.26
C SER A 62 6.44 -0.06 -4.43
N VAL A 63 7.47 -0.63 -5.07
CA VAL A 63 8.67 -1.13 -4.42
C VAL A 63 9.86 -0.27 -4.83
N ASN A 64 10.54 0.30 -3.84
CA ASN A 64 11.78 1.05 -4.02
C ASN A 64 12.95 0.20 -3.51
N LEU A 65 13.83 -0.19 -4.41
CA LEU A 65 15.11 -0.83 -4.12
C LEU A 65 16.21 0.24 -4.11
N SER A 66 17.01 0.28 -3.05
CA SER A 66 18.22 1.09 -2.99
C SER A 66 19.40 0.22 -2.61
N ILE A 67 20.42 0.20 -3.45
CA ILE A 67 21.69 -0.48 -3.20
C ILE A 67 22.75 0.62 -3.03
N THR A 68 23.40 0.62 -1.88
CA THR A 68 24.48 1.56 -1.56
C THR A 68 25.72 0.76 -1.19
N LEU A 69 26.82 1.11 -1.84
CA LEU A 69 28.13 0.56 -1.51
C LEU A 69 28.88 1.63 -0.69
N GLY A 70 29.32 1.24 0.50
CA GLY A 70 30.20 2.09 1.31
C GLY A 70 31.57 2.23 0.64
N GLU A 71 32.28 3.28 0.99
CA GLU A 71 33.67 3.45 0.59
C GLU A 71 34.48 2.32 1.23
N GLY A 72 34.63 1.20 0.48
CA GLY A 72 35.66 0.20 0.79
C GLY A 72 36.98 0.92 0.68
N SER A 73 37.86 0.65 1.63
CA SER A 73 39.19 1.27 1.79
C SER A 73 39.69 1.98 0.54
N VAL A 74 39.78 3.27 0.62
CA VAL A 74 40.26 4.21 -0.43
C VAL A 74 41.67 3.82 -0.97
N GLY A 75 42.16 2.60 -0.62
CA GLY A 75 43.51 2.14 -0.91
C GLY A 75 43.75 1.61 -2.33
N ASN A 76 42.71 1.22 -3.06
CA ASN A 76 42.90 0.68 -4.42
C ASN A 76 41.80 1.16 -5.35
N ILE A 77 41.80 2.43 -5.71
CA ILE A 77 41.15 2.85 -6.94
C ILE A 77 42.01 2.28 -8.06
N PRO A 78 41.58 1.26 -8.81
CA PRO A 78 42.38 0.72 -9.89
C PRO A 78 42.38 1.73 -11.03
N VAL A 79 43.28 2.67 -10.93
CA VAL A 79 43.53 3.67 -11.99
C VAL A 79 44.63 3.10 -12.86
N CYS A 80 44.34 2.86 -14.10
CA CYS A 80 45.33 2.57 -15.12
C CYS A 80 45.40 3.73 -16.12
N TYR A 81 46.51 3.81 -16.83
CA TYR A 81 46.60 4.73 -17.94
C TYR A 81 46.37 3.98 -19.28
N ASN A 82 45.76 4.67 -20.20
CA ASN A 82 45.55 4.16 -21.56
C ASN A 82 46.83 4.32 -22.39
N ASP A 83 47.62 3.27 -22.45
CA ASP A 83 48.92 3.27 -23.17
C ASP A 83 48.77 3.63 -24.64
N THR A 84 47.69 3.17 -25.30
CA THR A 84 47.41 3.49 -26.70
C THR A 84 47.18 4.99 -26.91
N ALA A 85 46.42 5.63 -26.02
CA ALA A 85 46.17 7.08 -26.09
C ALA A 85 47.45 7.88 -25.84
N VAL A 86 48.26 7.49 -24.85
CA VAL A 86 49.54 8.12 -24.54
C VAL A 86 50.50 7.99 -25.70
N SER A 87 50.69 6.79 -26.25
CA SER A 87 51.57 6.52 -27.42
C SER A 87 51.17 7.34 -28.62
N LYS A 88 49.85 7.43 -28.92
CA LYS A 88 49.35 8.19 -30.07
C LYS A 88 49.57 9.69 -29.88
N PHE A 89 49.37 10.22 -28.67
CA PHE A 89 49.65 11.62 -28.35
C PHE A 89 51.14 11.99 -28.57
N VAL A 90 52.05 11.14 -28.08
CA VAL A 90 53.48 11.33 -28.24
C VAL A 90 53.88 11.31 -29.74
N GLU A 91 53.32 10.37 -30.52
CA GLU A 91 53.55 10.27 -31.96
C GLU A 91 53.09 11.55 -32.68
N ILE A 92 51.86 11.99 -32.43
CA ILE A 92 51.28 13.18 -33.07
C ILE A 92 52.11 14.41 -32.69
N THR A 93 52.46 14.57 -31.43
CA THR A 93 53.24 15.75 -30.97
C THR A 93 54.61 15.80 -31.65
N LYS A 94 55.33 14.67 -31.75
CA LYS A 94 56.61 14.58 -32.48
C LYS A 94 56.46 14.90 -33.97
N ALA A 95 55.38 14.42 -34.60
CA ALA A 95 55.12 14.71 -36.01
C ALA A 95 54.81 16.21 -36.24
N MET A 96 54.07 16.84 -35.31
CA MET A 96 53.82 18.29 -35.39
C MET A 96 55.09 19.13 -35.18
N GLN A 97 55.94 18.75 -34.23
CA GLN A 97 57.24 19.41 -34.03
C GLN A 97 58.10 19.37 -35.26
N ALA A 98 58.21 18.18 -35.89
CA ALA A 98 59.00 18.00 -37.12
C ALA A 98 58.42 18.76 -38.32
N LYS A 99 57.10 18.79 -38.47
CA LYS A 99 56.43 19.41 -39.62
C LYS A 99 56.37 20.93 -39.58
N TYR A 100 56.22 21.49 -38.40
CA TYR A 100 55.96 22.93 -38.22
C TYR A 100 57.10 23.66 -37.53
N GLY A 101 58.22 22.99 -37.13
CA GLY A 101 59.34 23.57 -36.45
C GLY A 101 59.06 24.11 -35.06
N ILE A 102 58.03 23.54 -34.38
CA ILE A 102 57.63 24.00 -33.07
C ILE A 102 58.56 23.36 -32.02
N ALA A 103 59.27 24.19 -31.24
CA ALA A 103 60.09 23.71 -30.15
C ALA A 103 59.23 23.52 -28.87
N GLY A 104 59.45 22.45 -28.14
CA GLY A 104 58.79 22.16 -26.87
C GLY A 104 59.08 20.75 -26.37
N GLU A 105 59.04 20.55 -25.07
CA GLU A 105 59.16 19.24 -24.42
C GLU A 105 57.81 18.71 -24.04
N ILE A 106 57.59 17.42 -24.25
CA ILE A 106 56.39 16.73 -23.73
C ILE A 106 56.60 16.49 -22.24
N LYS A 107 55.75 17.11 -21.42
CA LYS A 107 55.76 16.93 -19.98
C LYS A 107 54.61 16.04 -19.56
N LEU A 108 54.73 15.44 -18.36
CA LEU A 108 53.68 14.60 -17.78
C LEU A 108 52.33 15.30 -17.67
N GLU A 109 52.36 16.61 -17.31
CA GLU A 109 51.19 17.46 -17.24
C GLU A 109 50.38 17.52 -18.55
N HIS A 110 51.04 17.49 -19.72
CA HIS A 110 50.38 17.50 -21.01
C HIS A 110 49.68 16.16 -21.30
N ILE A 111 50.27 15.05 -20.81
CA ILE A 111 49.69 13.71 -20.97
C ILE A 111 48.48 13.55 -20.08
N LEU A 112 48.58 14.00 -18.81
CA LEU A 112 47.48 13.92 -17.84
C LEU A 112 46.29 14.84 -18.18
N ALA A 113 46.52 15.91 -18.95
CA ALA A 113 45.47 16.81 -19.43
C ALA A 113 44.60 16.20 -20.55
N ILE A 114 45.03 15.06 -21.14
CA ILE A 114 44.26 14.41 -22.23
C ILE A 114 43.07 13.68 -21.60
N PRO A 115 41.83 13.95 -22.05
CA PRO A 115 40.67 13.17 -21.66
C PRO A 115 40.91 11.66 -21.90
N GLU A 116 40.45 10.83 -20.95
CA GLU A 116 40.52 9.36 -21.03
C GLU A 116 41.93 8.73 -20.94
N VAL A 117 42.98 9.50 -20.68
CA VAL A 117 44.29 8.91 -20.39
C VAL A 117 44.28 8.14 -19.07
N LEU A 118 43.63 8.68 -18.04
CA LEU A 118 43.40 7.96 -16.80
C LEU A 118 42.06 7.22 -16.92
N GLN A 119 42.09 5.91 -16.84
CA GLN A 119 40.91 5.05 -16.83
C GLN A 119 40.79 4.41 -15.46
N PHE A 120 39.57 4.48 -14.94
CA PHE A 120 39.20 3.65 -13.79
C PHE A 120 38.87 2.27 -14.35
N THR A 121 39.77 1.31 -14.13
CA THR A 121 39.49 -0.08 -14.51
C THR A 121 38.48 -0.63 -13.51
N ASP A 122 37.32 -1.02 -14.02
CA ASP A 122 36.48 -1.96 -13.30
C ASP A 122 37.31 -3.22 -13.04
N ALA A 123 37.51 -3.54 -11.78
CA ALA A 123 38.17 -4.79 -11.39
C ALA A 123 37.28 -5.97 -11.82
N GLY A 124 37.41 -6.33 -13.10
CA GLY A 124 36.55 -7.35 -13.73
C GLY A 124 36.64 -8.76 -13.14
N ALA A 125 37.56 -8.99 -12.19
CA ALA A 125 37.72 -10.29 -11.54
C ALA A 125 36.68 -10.58 -10.44
N ASP A 126 35.95 -9.56 -9.93
CA ASP A 126 35.05 -9.72 -8.79
C ASP A 126 33.56 -9.59 -9.15
N ASN A 127 33.20 -9.29 -10.40
CA ASN A 127 31.81 -9.02 -10.78
C ASN A 127 30.88 -10.22 -10.51
N GLU A 128 31.32 -11.44 -10.77
CA GLU A 128 30.52 -12.63 -10.54
C GLU A 128 30.31 -12.92 -9.04
N ALA A 129 31.31 -12.66 -8.21
CA ALA A 129 31.21 -12.78 -6.77
C ALA A 129 30.25 -11.70 -6.21
N TRP A 130 30.36 -10.47 -6.68
CA TRP A 130 29.45 -9.38 -6.32
C TRP A 130 28.02 -9.65 -6.77
N GLU A 131 27.81 -10.17 -7.98
CA GLU A 131 26.48 -10.51 -8.49
C GLU A 131 25.78 -11.51 -7.58
N LYS A 132 26.45 -12.62 -7.24
CA LYS A 132 25.92 -13.63 -6.33
C LYS A 132 25.63 -13.04 -4.94
N HIS A 133 26.56 -12.21 -4.46
CA HIS A 133 26.42 -11.58 -3.16
C HIS A 133 25.23 -10.62 -3.11
N LEU A 134 25.10 -9.71 -4.10
CA LEU A 134 24.00 -8.77 -4.16
C LEU A 134 22.63 -9.45 -4.29
N LYS A 135 22.53 -10.52 -5.09
CA LYS A 135 21.30 -11.34 -5.21
C LYS A 135 20.93 -12.00 -3.88
N ALA A 136 21.90 -12.55 -3.15
CA ALA A 136 21.66 -13.16 -1.84
C ALA A 136 21.26 -12.13 -0.77
N GLU A 137 21.89 -10.98 -0.76
CA GLU A 137 21.55 -9.90 0.18
C GLU A 137 20.20 -9.25 -0.14
N LEU A 138 19.83 -9.14 -1.42
CA LEU A 138 18.48 -8.72 -1.84
C LEU A 138 17.43 -9.71 -1.33
N ASP A 139 17.69 -11.01 -1.40
CA ASP A 139 16.79 -12.04 -0.85
C ASP A 139 16.53 -11.83 0.64
N LYS A 140 17.58 -11.60 1.43
CA LYS A 140 17.44 -11.32 2.88
C LYS A 140 16.63 -10.04 3.14
N ALA A 141 16.88 -8.99 2.37
CA ALA A 141 16.11 -7.74 2.48
C ALA A 141 14.63 -7.97 2.13
N LEU A 142 14.32 -8.74 1.08
CA LEU A 142 12.97 -9.10 0.69
C LEU A 142 12.27 -9.96 1.75
N ASP A 143 12.97 -10.91 2.38
CA ASP A 143 12.42 -11.70 3.48
C ASP A 143 12.07 -10.80 4.67
N GLY A 144 12.89 -9.80 4.95
CA GLY A 144 12.58 -8.76 5.93
C GLY A 144 11.30 -7.96 5.60
N VAL A 145 11.10 -7.58 4.33
CA VAL A 145 9.87 -6.94 3.86
C VAL A 145 8.65 -7.83 4.07
N ILE A 146 8.76 -9.11 3.72
CA ILE A 146 7.66 -10.08 3.85
C ILE A 146 7.28 -10.25 5.32
N ALA A 147 8.26 -10.49 6.20
CA ALA A 147 8.02 -10.64 7.64
C ALA A 147 7.35 -9.39 8.26
N MET A 148 7.77 -8.19 7.85
CA MET A 148 7.14 -6.95 8.30
C MET A 148 5.69 -6.83 7.80
N ARG A 149 5.43 -7.12 6.52
CA ARG A 149 4.08 -7.11 5.91
C ARG A 149 3.13 -8.10 6.56
N GLU A 150 3.61 -9.29 6.94
CA GLU A 150 2.83 -10.30 7.67
C GLU A 150 2.49 -9.81 9.08
N LYS A 151 3.46 -9.26 9.80
CA LYS A 151 3.24 -8.73 11.15
C LYS A 151 2.25 -7.56 11.14
N GLU A 152 2.41 -6.64 10.20
CA GLU A 152 1.50 -5.49 10.05
C GLU A 152 0.11 -5.94 9.61
N GLY A 153 0.02 -6.90 8.69
CA GLY A 153 -1.25 -7.51 8.28
C GLY A 153 -2.00 -8.18 9.43
N ALA A 154 -1.30 -8.87 10.33
CA ALA A 154 -1.90 -9.44 11.52
C ALA A 154 -2.46 -8.37 12.49
N ASN A 155 -1.71 -7.28 12.70
CA ASN A 155 -2.16 -6.15 13.51
C ASN A 155 -3.40 -5.48 12.89
N LEU A 156 -3.37 -5.28 11.57
CA LEU A 156 -4.48 -4.71 10.82
C LEU A 156 -5.75 -5.57 10.92
N ALA A 157 -5.62 -6.89 10.78
CA ALA A 157 -6.74 -7.81 10.93
C ALA A 157 -7.33 -7.79 12.34
N ALA A 158 -6.50 -7.66 13.37
CA ALA A 158 -6.95 -7.52 14.75
C ALA A 158 -7.70 -6.19 15.00
N ASP A 159 -7.21 -5.07 14.45
CA ASP A 159 -7.88 -3.77 14.52
C ASP A 159 -9.23 -3.80 13.80
N LEU A 160 -9.27 -4.29 12.56
CA LEU A 160 -10.50 -4.43 11.79
C LEU A 160 -11.54 -5.32 12.50
N THR A 161 -11.10 -6.40 13.15
CA THR A 161 -11.99 -7.27 13.92
C THR A 161 -12.62 -6.52 15.10
N LYS A 162 -11.86 -5.68 15.82
CA LYS A 162 -12.38 -4.86 16.92
C LYS A 162 -13.37 -3.81 16.41
N ARG A 163 -13.11 -3.20 15.26
CA ARG A 163 -14.00 -2.20 14.65
C ARG A 163 -15.32 -2.82 14.21
N VAL A 164 -15.29 -4.04 13.64
CA VAL A 164 -16.53 -4.77 13.31
C VAL A 164 -17.29 -5.15 14.57
N ALA A 165 -16.63 -5.52 15.67
CA ALA A 165 -17.31 -5.74 16.95
C ALA A 165 -17.99 -4.46 17.48
N HIS A 166 -17.35 -3.29 17.31
CA HIS A 166 -17.98 -2.01 17.63
C HIS A 166 -19.23 -1.74 16.79
N LEU A 167 -19.21 -2.07 15.48
CA LEU A 167 -20.42 -1.98 14.64
C LEU A 167 -21.56 -2.87 15.17
N GLU A 168 -21.25 -4.09 15.65
CA GLU A 168 -22.24 -4.97 16.29
C GLU A 168 -22.81 -4.36 17.57
N ASP A 169 -21.98 -3.73 18.40
CA ASP A 169 -22.42 -3.05 19.62
C ASP A 169 -23.36 -1.86 19.31
N VAL A 170 -23.09 -1.12 18.24
CA VAL A 170 -23.96 -0.02 17.80
C VAL A 170 -25.28 -0.55 17.25
N LEU A 171 -25.27 -1.64 16.50
CA LEU A 171 -26.49 -2.31 16.01
C LEU A 171 -27.34 -2.81 17.16
N ALA A 172 -26.75 -3.43 18.19
CA ALA A 172 -27.47 -3.88 19.37
C ALA A 172 -28.19 -2.73 20.11
N LYS A 173 -27.57 -1.52 20.16
CA LYS A 173 -28.24 -0.33 20.69
C LYS A 173 -29.45 0.07 19.85
N ILE A 174 -29.34 0.01 18.52
CA ILE A 174 -30.45 0.31 17.60
C ILE A 174 -31.57 -0.68 17.78
N GLU A 175 -31.30 -1.98 17.93
CA GLU A 175 -32.28 -3.04 18.15
C GLU A 175 -33.06 -2.84 19.46
N VAL A 176 -32.43 -2.31 20.50
CA VAL A 176 -33.09 -1.97 21.76
C VAL A 176 -34.00 -0.74 21.62
N LEU A 177 -33.62 0.24 20.82
CA LEU A 177 -34.36 1.48 20.61
C LEU A 177 -35.53 1.34 19.63
N ASP A 178 -35.46 0.39 18.69
CA ASP A 178 -36.44 0.26 17.63
C ASP A 178 -37.86 -0.05 18.10
N PRO A 179 -38.13 -0.98 19.04
CA PRO A 179 -39.47 -1.21 19.57
C PRO A 179 -40.08 0.04 20.29
N GLN A 180 -39.25 0.79 20.99
CA GLN A 180 -39.71 2.02 21.70
C GLN A 180 -40.10 3.09 20.67
N ARG A 181 -39.33 3.23 19.59
CA ARG A 181 -39.62 4.14 18.48
C ARG A 181 -40.98 3.80 17.81
N ILE A 182 -41.22 2.52 17.55
CA ILE A 182 -42.46 2.05 16.93
C ILE A 182 -43.66 2.36 17.85
N GLU A 183 -43.56 2.13 19.16
CA GLU A 183 -44.62 2.46 20.09
C GLU A 183 -44.88 3.97 20.17
N MET A 184 -43.84 4.79 20.22
CA MET A 184 -44.00 6.25 20.17
C MET A 184 -44.65 6.72 18.86
N TRP A 185 -44.31 6.09 17.75
CA TRP A 185 -44.92 6.39 16.44
C TRP A 185 -46.42 6.05 16.46
N LYS A 186 -46.80 4.88 16.96
CA LYS A 186 -48.22 4.46 17.07
C LYS A 186 -49.05 5.45 17.89
N VAL A 187 -48.53 5.90 19.02
CA VAL A 187 -49.20 6.88 19.86
C VAL A 187 -49.41 8.20 19.09
N LYS A 188 -48.36 8.75 18.49
CA LYS A 188 -48.43 10.00 17.69
C LYS A 188 -49.35 9.87 16.48
N PHE A 189 -49.32 8.71 15.83
CA PHE A 189 -50.20 8.44 14.68
C PHE A 189 -51.64 8.47 15.12
N LYS A 190 -51.99 7.77 16.20
CA LYS A 190 -53.33 7.75 16.76
C LYS A 190 -53.82 9.15 17.17
N GLU A 191 -53.01 9.93 17.87
CA GLU A 191 -53.33 11.31 18.24
C GLU A 191 -53.65 12.19 17.01
N ARG A 192 -52.86 12.03 15.92
CA ARG A 192 -53.12 12.76 14.67
C ARG A 192 -54.39 12.34 13.98
N VAL A 193 -54.68 11.05 13.96
CA VAL A 193 -55.92 10.48 13.41
C VAL A 193 -57.12 11.01 14.18
N ASP A 194 -57.10 10.91 15.53
CA ASP A 194 -58.15 11.38 16.39
C ASP A 194 -58.42 12.89 16.23
N ALA A 195 -57.37 13.69 16.00
CA ALA A 195 -57.49 15.12 15.74
C ALA A 195 -58.16 15.41 14.36
N LEU A 196 -57.87 14.62 13.33
CA LEU A 196 -58.43 14.76 12.00
C LEU A 196 -59.86 14.25 11.88
N MET A 197 -60.21 13.20 12.67
CA MET A 197 -61.56 12.62 12.64
C MET A 197 -62.61 13.49 13.36
N LYS A 198 -62.21 14.47 14.15
CA LYS A 198 -63.15 15.42 14.79
C LYS A 198 -63.94 16.24 13.81
N ASP A 199 -63.43 16.51 12.60
CA ASP A 199 -63.98 17.46 11.62
C ASP A 199 -64.35 16.78 10.27
N SER A 200 -64.19 15.45 10.09
CA SER A 200 -64.46 14.78 8.80
C SER A 200 -64.75 13.30 8.98
N GLU A 201 -65.64 12.75 8.17
CA GLU A 201 -65.84 11.31 7.99
C GLU A 201 -64.64 10.73 7.20
N ILE A 202 -63.78 10.01 7.89
CA ILE A 202 -62.63 9.29 7.26
C ILE A 202 -63.01 7.82 7.11
N ASP A 203 -62.73 7.26 5.95
CA ASP A 203 -62.89 5.83 5.67
C ASP A 203 -61.82 5.02 6.46
N ASP A 204 -62.32 4.25 7.46
CA ASP A 204 -61.47 3.42 8.32
C ASP A 204 -60.63 2.42 7.55
N VAL A 205 -61.14 1.89 6.44
CA VAL A 205 -60.37 0.93 5.58
C VAL A 205 -59.18 1.61 4.93
N ARG A 206 -59.37 2.82 4.42
CA ARG A 206 -58.30 3.60 3.80
C ARG A 206 -57.27 4.02 4.85
N LEU A 207 -57.68 4.42 6.04
CA LEU A 207 -56.81 4.77 7.15
C LEU A 207 -55.92 3.58 7.54
N LEU A 208 -56.50 2.37 7.65
CA LEU A 208 -55.76 1.15 7.96
C LEU A 208 -54.73 0.82 6.86
N GLN A 209 -55.09 0.98 5.60
CA GLN A 209 -54.17 0.75 4.46
C GLN A 209 -52.97 1.72 4.53
N GLU A 210 -53.19 3.01 4.76
CA GLU A 210 -52.13 4.00 4.89
C GLU A 210 -51.23 3.71 6.12
N ALA A 211 -51.82 3.27 7.23
CA ALA A 211 -51.04 2.86 8.42
C ALA A 211 -50.12 1.67 8.13
N CYS A 212 -50.61 0.67 7.40
CA CYS A 212 -49.79 -0.48 7.00
C CYS A 212 -48.62 -0.05 6.07
N ILE A 213 -48.89 0.78 5.05
CA ILE A 213 -47.87 1.31 4.15
C ILE A 213 -46.81 2.11 4.94
N MET A 214 -47.24 2.90 5.93
CA MET A 214 -46.30 3.64 6.76
C MET A 214 -45.52 2.75 7.69
N ALA A 215 -46.10 1.71 8.27
CA ALA A 215 -45.40 0.73 9.09
C ALA A 215 -44.27 0.04 8.28
N ASP A 216 -44.56 -0.40 7.06
CA ASP A 216 -43.55 -1.01 6.16
C ASP A 216 -42.41 -0.02 5.81
N LYS A 217 -42.74 1.26 5.61
CA LYS A 217 -41.71 2.28 5.34
C LYS A 217 -40.82 2.58 6.54
N LEU A 218 -41.30 2.33 7.75
CA LEU A 218 -40.58 2.54 9.01
C LEU A 218 -39.79 1.32 9.44
N ASP A 219 -40.08 0.15 8.87
CA ASP A 219 -39.41 -1.07 9.24
C ASP A 219 -37.93 -1.01 8.84
N ILE A 220 -37.07 -1.26 9.84
CA ILE A 220 -35.60 -1.30 9.69
C ILE A 220 -35.02 -2.68 10.02
N HIS A 221 -35.87 -3.68 10.28
CA HIS A 221 -35.44 -5.00 10.67
C HIS A 221 -34.65 -5.71 9.57
N GLU A 222 -35.05 -5.52 8.32
CA GLU A 222 -34.35 -6.09 7.15
C GLU A 222 -32.93 -5.50 7.05
N GLU A 223 -32.77 -4.19 7.18
CA GLU A 223 -31.49 -3.51 7.13
C GLU A 223 -30.54 -3.99 8.24
N ILE A 224 -31.04 -4.14 9.46
CA ILE A 224 -30.29 -4.68 10.60
C ILE A 224 -29.83 -6.11 10.30
N THR A 225 -30.74 -6.97 9.87
CA THR A 225 -30.43 -8.38 9.54
C THR A 225 -29.38 -8.49 8.44
N ARG A 226 -29.49 -7.67 7.38
CA ARG A 226 -28.50 -7.61 6.30
C ARG A 226 -27.16 -7.10 6.78
N PHE A 227 -27.16 -6.09 7.65
CA PHE A 227 -25.92 -5.53 8.21
C PHE A 227 -25.18 -6.60 9.04
N HIS A 228 -25.82 -7.33 9.92
CA HIS A 228 -25.23 -8.46 10.64
C HIS A 228 -24.64 -9.51 9.69
N SER A 229 -25.36 -9.82 8.61
CA SER A 229 -24.86 -10.75 7.60
C SER A 229 -23.59 -10.25 6.93
N HIS A 230 -23.52 -8.95 6.61
CA HIS A 230 -22.33 -8.33 6.02
C HIS A 230 -21.16 -8.28 7.01
N ASN A 231 -21.38 -8.00 8.30
CA ASN A 231 -20.36 -8.08 9.34
C ASN A 231 -19.74 -9.48 9.40
N LYS A 232 -20.58 -10.52 9.38
CA LYS A 232 -20.11 -11.91 9.35
C LYS A 232 -19.28 -12.22 8.09
N LEU A 233 -19.77 -11.82 6.91
CA LEU A 233 -19.05 -11.99 5.65
C LEU A 233 -17.70 -11.27 5.66
N PHE A 234 -17.62 -10.08 6.25
CA PHE A 234 -16.38 -9.32 6.40
C PHE A 234 -15.37 -10.07 7.28
N LEU A 235 -15.80 -10.55 8.44
CA LEU A 235 -14.94 -11.33 9.35
C LEU A 235 -14.48 -12.65 8.72
N ASP A 236 -15.34 -13.31 7.97
CA ASP A 236 -14.99 -14.55 7.26
C ASP A 236 -13.97 -14.28 6.13
N ALA A 237 -14.11 -13.16 5.42
CA ALA A 237 -13.13 -12.74 4.42
C ALA A 237 -11.77 -12.41 5.06
N LEU A 238 -11.74 -11.75 6.22
CA LEU A 238 -10.52 -11.52 7.00
C LEU A 238 -9.83 -12.84 7.41
N LYS A 239 -10.60 -13.82 7.90
CA LYS A 239 -10.07 -15.14 8.31
C LYS A 239 -9.51 -15.94 7.14
N LYS A 240 -10.15 -15.85 5.97
CA LYS A 240 -9.72 -16.54 4.74
C LYS A 240 -8.34 -16.06 4.29
N GLY A 241 -8.02 -14.79 4.51
CA GLY A 241 -6.74 -14.18 4.14
C GLY A 241 -6.50 -14.14 2.63
N GLY A 242 -5.29 -13.78 2.24
CA GLY A 242 -4.93 -13.58 0.84
C GLY A 242 -5.46 -12.26 0.28
N ALA A 243 -5.53 -12.13 -1.04
CA ALA A 243 -5.91 -10.90 -1.75
C ALA A 243 -7.41 -10.58 -1.63
N GLN A 244 -7.86 -10.17 -0.44
CA GLN A 244 -9.26 -9.89 -0.12
C GLN A 244 -9.68 -8.42 -0.32
N GLY A 245 -8.76 -7.50 -0.63
CA GLY A 245 -9.05 -6.06 -0.65
C GLY A 245 -10.27 -5.64 -1.47
N LYS A 246 -10.49 -6.24 -2.67
CA LYS A 246 -11.67 -5.96 -3.49
C LYS A 246 -12.96 -6.48 -2.87
N ASN A 247 -12.92 -7.69 -2.29
CA ASN A 247 -14.06 -8.32 -1.65
C ASN A 247 -14.49 -7.56 -0.40
N LEU A 248 -13.53 -7.18 0.44
CA LEU A 248 -13.77 -6.34 1.62
C LEU A 248 -14.38 -4.98 1.23
N GLY A 249 -13.84 -4.35 0.16
CA GLY A 249 -14.39 -3.09 -0.35
C GLY A 249 -15.85 -3.19 -0.79
N PHE A 250 -16.24 -4.30 -1.45
CA PHE A 250 -17.62 -4.55 -1.84
C PHE A 250 -18.53 -4.74 -0.62
N ILE A 251 -18.11 -5.55 0.36
CA ILE A 251 -18.88 -5.77 1.59
C ILE A 251 -19.09 -4.45 2.34
N LEU A 252 -18.05 -3.61 2.46
CA LEU A 252 -18.15 -2.29 3.10
C LEU A 252 -19.11 -1.35 2.35
N GLN A 253 -19.20 -1.45 1.03
CA GLN A 253 -20.16 -0.69 0.24
C GLN A 253 -21.59 -1.08 0.58
N GLU A 254 -21.88 -2.39 0.69
CA GLU A 254 -23.20 -2.87 1.07
C GLU A 254 -23.53 -2.49 2.53
N MET A 255 -22.59 -2.62 3.47
CA MET A 255 -22.76 -2.15 4.84
C MET A 255 -23.12 -0.65 4.91
N GLY A 256 -22.43 0.18 4.10
CA GLY A 256 -22.72 1.60 3.95
C GLY A 256 -24.12 1.87 3.40
N ARG A 257 -24.59 1.03 2.48
CA ARG A 257 -25.95 1.09 1.94
C ARG A 257 -26.99 0.79 3.01
N GLU A 258 -26.82 -0.28 3.78
CA GLU A 258 -27.73 -0.63 4.87
C GLU A 258 -27.75 0.44 5.95
N ALA A 259 -26.60 1.00 6.35
CA ALA A 259 -26.52 2.11 7.29
C ALA A 259 -27.23 3.37 6.79
N ASN A 260 -27.17 3.66 5.47
CA ASN A 260 -27.90 4.78 4.87
C ASN A 260 -29.40 4.57 4.91
N THR A 261 -29.89 3.39 4.51
CA THR A 261 -31.32 3.06 4.50
C THR A 261 -31.89 3.09 5.92
N LEU A 262 -31.17 2.51 6.88
CA LEU A 262 -31.51 2.55 8.31
C LEU A 262 -31.67 4.00 8.81
N GLY A 263 -30.70 4.87 8.53
CA GLY A 263 -30.74 6.27 8.92
C GLY A 263 -31.89 7.06 8.29
N THR A 264 -32.35 6.71 7.09
CA THR A 264 -33.46 7.38 6.43
C THR A 264 -34.83 6.87 6.87
N LYS A 265 -34.96 5.59 7.18
CA LYS A 265 -36.22 4.94 7.62
C LYS A 265 -36.53 5.17 9.10
N CYS A 266 -35.50 5.36 9.96
CA CYS A 266 -35.65 5.28 11.42
C CYS A 266 -36.59 6.36 12.03
N GLN A 267 -36.74 7.53 11.43
CA GLN A 267 -37.51 8.67 11.97
C GLN A 267 -37.27 8.95 13.46
N SER A 268 -36.10 8.64 13.98
CA SER A 268 -35.66 8.86 15.36
C SER A 268 -34.31 9.55 15.38
N ALA A 269 -34.18 10.65 16.09
CA ALA A 269 -32.93 11.38 16.22
C ALA A 269 -31.81 10.52 16.86
N GLU A 270 -32.16 9.69 17.83
CA GLU A 270 -31.24 8.81 18.53
C GLU A 270 -30.69 7.72 17.57
N ILE A 271 -31.59 7.04 16.85
CA ILE A 271 -31.16 6.03 15.87
C ILE A 271 -30.43 6.66 14.70
N ALA A 272 -30.82 7.86 14.26
CA ALA A 272 -30.09 8.59 13.20
C ALA A 272 -28.65 8.93 13.63
N ALA A 273 -28.43 9.31 14.89
CA ALA A 273 -27.09 9.53 15.41
C ALA A 273 -26.25 8.24 15.40
N LEU A 274 -26.83 7.10 15.81
CA LEU A 274 -26.16 5.79 15.73
C LEU A 274 -25.88 5.36 14.28
N ALA A 275 -26.78 5.66 13.34
CA ALA A 275 -26.55 5.39 11.92
C ALA A 275 -25.39 6.22 11.36
N ILE A 276 -25.19 7.45 11.83
CA ILE A 276 -24.03 8.28 11.48
C ILE A 276 -22.75 7.66 12.08
N GLU A 277 -22.81 7.15 13.31
CA GLU A 277 -21.69 6.45 13.95
C GLU A 277 -21.28 5.21 13.15
N LEU A 278 -22.26 4.39 12.70
CA LEU A 278 -22.00 3.24 11.80
C LEU A 278 -21.29 3.68 10.51
N LYS A 279 -21.74 4.75 9.87
CA LYS A 279 -21.12 5.25 8.62
C LYS A 279 -19.68 5.70 8.83
N ASN A 280 -19.42 6.44 9.90
CA ASN A 280 -18.08 6.92 10.21
C ASN A 280 -17.14 5.74 10.47
N GLU A 281 -17.59 4.72 11.21
CA GLU A 281 -16.79 3.54 11.50
C GLU A 281 -16.54 2.69 10.24
N ILE A 282 -17.55 2.55 9.36
CA ILE A 282 -17.38 1.89 8.04
C ILE A 282 -16.31 2.60 7.21
N GLU A 283 -16.28 3.93 7.20
CA GLU A 283 -15.26 4.67 6.45
C GLU A 283 -13.86 4.48 7.03
N CYS A 284 -13.73 4.49 8.36
CA CYS A 284 -12.46 4.14 9.02
C CYS A 284 -12.00 2.72 8.65
N ILE A 285 -12.90 1.73 8.66
CA ILE A 285 -12.61 0.36 8.22
C ILE A 285 -12.18 0.34 6.75
N ARG A 286 -12.83 1.13 5.89
CA ARG A 286 -12.52 1.22 4.46
C ARG A 286 -11.11 1.72 4.24
N GLU A 287 -10.72 2.82 4.89
CA GLU A 287 -9.37 3.39 4.78
C GLU A 287 -8.30 2.38 5.20
N GLN A 288 -8.50 1.68 6.31
CA GLN A 288 -7.58 0.64 6.76
C GLN A 288 -7.52 -0.55 5.79
N SER A 289 -8.66 -0.94 5.22
CA SER A 289 -8.74 -2.07 4.27
C SER A 289 -8.00 -1.80 2.95
N LEU A 290 -7.75 -0.55 2.59
CA LEU A 290 -6.94 -0.19 1.41
C LEU A 290 -5.48 -0.64 1.52
N ASN A 291 -4.99 -0.91 2.73
CA ASN A 291 -3.62 -1.39 2.98
C ASN A 291 -3.51 -2.92 2.93
N ILE A 292 -4.59 -3.65 2.67
CA ILE A 292 -4.60 -5.11 2.52
C ILE A 292 -4.18 -5.48 1.09
N ALA A 293 -3.15 -6.37 1.00
CA ALA A 293 -2.58 -6.84 -0.27
C ALA A 293 -3.47 -7.89 -0.96
#